data_5e1da8f79eff5ee8343d05db197f834a
#
_entry.id   5e1da8f79eff5ee8343d05db197f834a
#
_cell.length_a   1.000
_cell.length_b   1.000
_cell.length_c   1.000
_cell.angle_alpha   90.00
_cell.angle_beta   90.00
_cell.angle_gamma   90.00
#
_symmetry.space_group_name_H-M   'P 1'
#
loop_
_entity.id
_entity.type
_entity.pdbx_description
1 polymer ?
#
loop_
_entity_poly.entity_id
_entity_poly.type
_entity_poly.pdbx_seq_one_letter_code
_entity_poly.pdbx_strand_id
1 'polypeptide(L)'
;MSLTKEQVLLEYAKCMKSTPYALKTYLQTYDNTVSKYVPLELFPDQIGLLEDYETYNENIALKYRQAGVSTVTAAWSSKRLVFASKNKPEKILIIANKLDTAVEMANKIRGFTEQWPSWTGVGFSAEKNSQRHFKLTNGCEVKAVATSKDALRGYTPTILIFDEAAYIEADSDFWAACMASLSTGGKVIVISTPNGFDPIYYEIYDQALRNMNEFKISEMVWFKDPRYSKDLSLVKVNDIIHFYLNREEYNEIESVDYSSVPFRDRNFEDIKVLIAQGYKPTSSWYESMVKKLKYDRRKVNQELECKFLGSGDNVFDAEMLQDRKSTRLNSSHVSESRMPSSA
;
A
#
# COMPACT_ATOMS: atom_id res chain seq x y z
N MET A 1 18.52 32.28 -3.35
CA MET A 1 17.68 33.47 -3.75
C MET A 1 16.32 33.32 -3.10
N SER A 2 15.82 34.31 -2.39
CA SER A 2 14.46 34.30 -1.85
C SER A 2 13.47 34.56 -2.99
N LEU A 3 12.42 33.75 -3.07
CA LEU A 3 11.35 33.94 -4.04
C LEU A 3 10.60 35.26 -3.79
N THR A 4 10.16 35.93 -4.85
CA THR A 4 9.23 37.07 -4.72
C THR A 4 7.85 36.58 -4.29
N LYS A 5 6.98 37.48 -3.80
CA LYS A 5 5.60 37.13 -3.41
C LYS A 5 4.82 36.47 -4.56
N GLU A 6 4.97 36.95 -5.77
CA GLU A 6 4.31 36.38 -6.95
C GLU A 6 4.83 34.98 -7.26
N GLN A 7 6.15 34.75 -7.16
CA GLN A 7 6.75 33.45 -7.33
C GLN A 7 6.29 32.46 -6.26
N VAL A 8 6.17 32.89 -5.01
CA VAL A 8 5.64 32.06 -3.91
C VAL A 8 4.20 31.65 -4.18
N LEU A 9 3.34 32.58 -4.62
CA LEU A 9 1.94 32.26 -4.95
C LEU A 9 1.84 31.28 -6.12
N LEU A 10 2.68 31.44 -7.14
CA LEU A 10 2.74 30.52 -8.27
C LEU A 10 3.19 29.11 -7.85
N GLU A 11 4.24 29.03 -7.03
CA GLU A 11 4.74 27.74 -6.52
C GLU A 11 3.72 27.07 -5.59
N TYR A 12 3.05 27.83 -4.73
CA TYR A 12 1.96 27.33 -3.90
C TYR A 12 0.84 26.71 -4.77
N ALA A 13 0.42 27.43 -5.82
CA ALA A 13 -0.62 26.96 -6.74
C ALA A 13 -0.20 25.67 -7.48
N LYS A 14 1.07 25.55 -7.93
CA LYS A 14 1.59 24.35 -8.55
C LYS A 14 1.57 23.16 -7.58
N CYS A 15 2.02 23.36 -6.32
CA CYS A 15 2.01 22.34 -5.29
C CYS A 15 0.59 21.87 -4.95
N MET A 16 -0.38 22.79 -4.91
CA MET A 16 -1.78 22.44 -4.69
C MET A 16 -2.36 21.64 -5.85
N LYS A 17 -2.01 21.98 -7.08
CA LYS A 17 -2.54 21.34 -8.30
C LYS A 17 -1.96 19.95 -8.52
N SER A 18 -0.70 19.71 -8.16
CA SER A 18 -0.01 18.45 -8.46
C SER A 18 0.80 17.97 -7.26
N THR A 19 0.32 16.89 -6.63
CA THR A 19 1.04 16.21 -5.56
C THR A 19 2.37 15.64 -6.05
N PRO A 20 2.48 14.93 -7.18
CA PRO A 20 3.77 14.46 -7.68
C PRO A 20 4.78 15.59 -7.91
N TYR A 21 4.34 16.72 -8.47
CA TYR A 21 5.21 17.90 -8.64
C TYR A 21 5.76 18.38 -7.30
N ALA A 22 4.88 18.58 -6.34
CA ALA A 22 5.24 19.11 -5.03
C ALA A 22 6.26 18.21 -4.30
N LEU A 23 5.99 16.90 -4.28
CA LEU A 23 6.87 15.95 -3.61
C LEU A 23 8.24 15.84 -4.30
N LYS A 24 8.26 15.73 -5.63
CA LYS A 24 9.51 15.64 -6.40
C LYS A 24 10.36 16.88 -6.30
N THR A 25 9.73 18.08 -6.24
CA THR A 25 10.44 19.36 -6.24
C THR A 25 11.09 19.67 -4.90
N TYR A 26 10.43 19.32 -3.79
CA TYR A 26 10.81 19.81 -2.46
C TYR A 26 11.30 18.73 -1.51
N LEU A 27 11.02 17.45 -1.79
CA LEU A 27 11.35 16.39 -0.84
C LEU A 27 12.50 15.50 -1.32
N GLN A 28 13.28 15.04 -0.36
CA GLN A 28 14.36 14.08 -0.54
C GLN A 28 14.13 12.87 0.35
N THR A 29 14.54 11.70 -0.12
CA THR A 29 14.56 10.45 0.64
C THR A 29 15.98 9.94 0.78
N TYR A 30 16.25 9.20 1.85
CA TYR A 30 17.55 8.56 2.02
C TYR A 30 17.61 7.28 1.18
N ASP A 31 18.59 7.21 0.30
CA ASP A 31 18.87 6.03 -0.53
C ASP A 31 20.03 5.24 0.08
N ASN A 32 19.73 4.05 0.60
CA ASN A 32 20.71 3.17 1.22
C ASN A 32 21.77 2.65 0.25
N THR A 33 21.48 2.61 -1.07
CA THR A 33 22.44 2.09 -2.06
C THR A 33 23.60 3.05 -2.29
N VAL A 34 23.34 4.33 -2.19
CA VAL A 34 24.34 5.40 -2.34
C VAL A 34 24.63 6.13 -1.03
N SER A 35 24.00 5.71 0.08
CA SER A 35 24.18 6.25 1.44
C SER A 35 24.04 7.77 1.51
N LYS A 36 23.08 8.34 0.80
CA LYS A 36 22.83 9.80 0.79
C LYS A 36 21.35 10.14 0.55
N TYR A 37 21.00 11.39 0.83
CA TYR A 37 19.71 11.94 0.45
C TYR A 37 19.68 12.22 -1.05
N VAL A 38 18.62 11.74 -1.72
CA VAL A 38 18.34 11.94 -3.15
C VAL A 38 16.95 12.55 -3.31
N PRO A 39 16.68 13.30 -4.39
CA PRO A 39 15.32 13.75 -4.68
C PRO A 39 14.33 12.60 -4.64
N LEU A 40 13.14 12.84 -4.10
CA LEU A 40 12.08 11.83 -4.04
C LEU A 40 11.53 11.59 -5.45
N GLU A 41 12.02 10.54 -6.10
CA GLU A 41 11.48 10.09 -7.37
C GLU A 41 10.31 9.14 -7.14
N LEU A 42 9.22 9.38 -7.88
CA LEU A 42 8.00 8.59 -7.81
C LEU A 42 7.92 7.65 -9.02
N PHE A 43 7.60 6.40 -8.76
CA PHE A 43 7.33 5.42 -9.82
C PHE A 43 5.87 5.47 -10.25
N PRO A 44 5.51 4.97 -11.44
CA PRO A 44 4.16 5.06 -11.98
C PRO A 44 3.07 4.58 -11.04
N ASP A 45 3.24 3.40 -10.39
CA ASP A 45 2.26 2.88 -9.44
C ASP A 45 2.15 3.76 -8.18
N GLN A 46 3.24 4.40 -7.75
CA GLN A 46 3.20 5.36 -6.63
C GLN A 46 2.49 6.67 -7.01
N ILE A 47 2.59 7.10 -8.26
CA ILE A 47 1.84 8.26 -8.77
C ILE A 47 0.35 7.92 -8.77
N GLY A 48 -0.04 6.75 -9.30
CA GLY A 48 -1.42 6.27 -9.26
C GLY A 48 -1.98 6.16 -7.83
N LEU A 49 -1.18 5.65 -6.89
CA LEU A 49 -1.54 5.61 -5.46
C LEU A 49 -1.82 7.01 -4.89
N LEU A 50 -1.00 8.00 -5.25
CA LEU A 50 -1.21 9.38 -4.80
C LEU A 50 -2.48 9.99 -5.40
N GLU A 51 -2.79 9.69 -6.64
CA GLU A 51 -4.04 10.10 -7.30
C GLU A 51 -5.25 9.45 -6.64
N ASP A 52 -5.15 8.17 -6.28
CA ASP A 52 -6.19 7.47 -5.50
C ASP A 52 -6.39 8.13 -4.13
N TYR A 53 -5.30 8.50 -3.41
CA TYR A 53 -5.39 9.21 -2.13
C TYR A 53 -6.04 10.60 -2.25
N GLU A 54 -5.87 11.31 -3.35
CA GLU A 54 -6.54 12.59 -3.55
C GLU A 54 -8.03 12.42 -3.90
N THR A 55 -8.37 11.35 -4.63
CA THR A 55 -9.70 11.13 -5.20
C THR A 55 -10.65 10.42 -4.25
N TYR A 56 -10.18 9.35 -3.57
CA TYR A 56 -11.03 8.46 -2.76
C TYR A 56 -10.81 8.69 -1.27
N ASN A 57 -11.86 8.51 -0.47
CA ASN A 57 -11.75 8.62 0.98
C ASN A 57 -11.29 7.32 1.64
N GLU A 58 -11.61 6.18 1.05
CA GLU A 58 -11.24 4.87 1.56
C GLU A 58 -10.24 4.21 0.60
N ASN A 59 -9.04 3.92 1.08
CA ASN A 59 -7.94 3.43 0.25
C ASN A 59 -7.28 2.22 0.92
N ILE A 60 -7.05 1.17 0.15
CA ILE A 60 -6.29 0.00 0.58
C ILE A 60 -5.15 -0.28 -0.41
N ALA A 61 -3.92 -0.30 0.11
CA ALA A 61 -2.71 -0.53 -0.67
C ALA A 61 -2.11 -1.90 -0.35
N LEU A 62 -2.21 -2.82 -1.29
CA LEU A 62 -1.53 -4.11 -1.27
C LEU A 62 -0.14 -3.95 -1.90
N LYS A 63 0.89 -4.28 -1.15
CA LYS A 63 2.26 -4.02 -1.58
C LYS A 63 3.18 -5.24 -1.40
N TYR A 64 4.16 -5.38 -2.28
CA TYR A 64 5.33 -6.20 -2.00
C TYR A 64 6.26 -5.48 -1.02
N ARG A 65 7.17 -6.23 -0.39
CA ARG A 65 8.12 -5.66 0.56
C ARG A 65 9.07 -4.67 -0.12
N GLN A 66 9.29 -3.50 0.50
CA GLN A 66 10.12 -2.39 -0.01
C GLN A 66 9.56 -1.67 -1.25
N ALA A 67 8.25 -1.75 -1.51
CA ALA A 67 7.58 -0.97 -2.56
C ALA A 67 7.62 0.56 -2.35
N GLY A 68 8.07 1.03 -1.19
CA GLY A 68 8.17 2.45 -0.86
C GLY A 68 6.83 3.11 -0.49
N VAL A 69 5.73 2.35 -0.37
CA VAL A 69 4.38 2.87 -0.09
C VAL A 69 4.35 3.69 1.20
N SER A 70 4.89 3.19 2.31
CA SER A 70 4.93 3.94 3.58
C SER A 70 5.71 5.26 3.45
N THR A 71 6.77 5.29 2.62
CA THR A 71 7.54 6.53 2.34
C THR A 71 6.73 7.54 1.56
N VAL A 72 6.07 7.09 0.48
CA VAL A 72 5.22 7.95 -0.36
C VAL A 72 4.01 8.45 0.41
N THR A 73 3.38 7.59 1.23
CA THR A 73 2.28 7.99 2.12
C THR A 73 2.72 9.04 3.15
N ALA A 74 3.92 8.88 3.73
CA ALA A 74 4.47 9.88 4.65
C ALA A 74 4.75 11.22 3.96
N ALA A 75 5.30 11.20 2.75
CA ALA A 75 5.54 12.40 1.93
C ALA A 75 4.22 13.10 1.57
N TRP A 76 3.21 12.35 1.13
CA TRP A 76 1.86 12.85 0.88
C TRP A 76 1.24 13.47 2.15
N SER A 77 1.35 12.77 3.27
CA SER A 77 0.85 13.26 4.56
C SER A 77 1.51 14.60 4.94
N SER A 78 2.82 14.74 4.74
CA SER A 78 3.52 16.00 5.02
C SER A 78 3.00 17.15 4.16
N LYS A 79 2.74 16.92 2.87
CA LYS A 79 2.09 17.90 1.98
C LYS A 79 0.72 18.28 2.50
N ARG A 80 -0.12 17.31 2.85
CA ARG A 80 -1.47 17.56 3.41
C ARG A 80 -1.41 18.44 4.64
N LEU A 81 -0.46 18.20 5.56
CA LEU A 81 -0.28 18.96 6.77
C LEU A 81 0.17 20.40 6.49
N VAL A 82 1.18 20.58 5.63
CA VAL A 82 1.80 21.88 5.38
C VAL A 82 0.88 22.81 4.57
N PHE A 83 0.13 22.25 3.62
CA PHE A 83 -0.76 23.02 2.75
C PHE A 83 -2.21 23.11 3.29
N ALA A 84 -2.50 22.53 4.45
CA ALA A 84 -3.81 22.65 5.08
C ALA A 84 -4.09 24.09 5.57
N SER A 85 -5.34 24.53 5.40
CA SER A 85 -5.80 25.79 5.93
C SER A 85 -5.83 25.78 7.46
N LYS A 86 -5.46 26.90 8.11
CA LYS A 86 -5.61 27.07 9.56
C LYS A 86 -7.06 26.91 10.04
N ASN A 87 -8.03 27.22 9.18
CA ASN A 87 -9.46 27.09 9.49
C ASN A 87 -9.97 25.64 9.37
N LYS A 88 -9.19 24.77 8.69
CA LYS A 88 -9.50 23.35 8.53
C LYS A 88 -8.21 22.54 8.67
N PRO A 89 -7.67 22.43 9.89
CA PRO A 89 -6.44 21.68 10.12
C PRO A 89 -6.65 20.18 9.98
N GLU A 90 -5.65 19.50 9.43
CA GLU A 90 -5.65 18.05 9.34
C GLU A 90 -5.15 17.41 10.64
N LYS A 91 -5.79 16.35 11.05
CA LYS A 91 -5.41 15.52 12.21
C LYS A 91 -5.17 14.08 11.73
N ILE A 92 -3.90 13.70 11.67
CA ILE A 92 -3.50 12.36 11.24
C ILE A 92 -3.33 11.48 12.46
N LEU A 93 -4.04 10.35 12.48
CA LEU A 93 -3.81 9.27 13.44
C LEU A 93 -3.18 8.08 12.72
N ILE A 94 -2.05 7.62 13.22
CA ILE A 94 -1.33 6.45 12.69
C ILE A 94 -1.51 5.30 13.66
N ILE A 95 -1.99 4.18 13.16
CA ILE A 95 -2.20 2.95 13.90
C ILE A 95 -1.37 1.82 13.28
N ALA A 96 -0.66 1.08 14.11
CA ALA A 96 0.03 -0.13 13.72
C ALA A 96 -0.04 -1.16 14.84
N ASN A 97 0.29 -2.41 14.55
CA ASN A 97 0.33 -3.48 15.57
C ASN A 97 1.26 -3.11 16.74
N LYS A 98 2.43 -2.53 16.43
CA LYS A 98 3.40 -2.07 17.43
C LYS A 98 3.50 -0.55 17.43
N LEU A 99 3.64 0.04 18.62
CA LEU A 99 3.84 1.48 18.76
C LEU A 99 5.06 1.98 17.98
N ASP A 100 6.16 1.23 17.99
CA ASP A 100 7.39 1.62 17.31
C ASP A 100 7.19 1.74 15.79
N THR A 101 6.41 0.84 15.18
CA THR A 101 6.05 0.93 13.76
C THR A 101 5.24 2.20 13.46
N ALA A 102 4.25 2.52 14.29
CA ALA A 102 3.48 3.75 14.14
C ALA A 102 4.33 5.01 14.33
N VAL A 103 5.26 4.99 15.30
CA VAL A 103 6.21 6.08 15.56
C VAL A 103 7.20 6.24 14.39
N GLU A 104 7.65 5.15 13.79
CA GLU A 104 8.51 5.21 12.60
C GLU A 104 7.82 5.92 11.44
N MET A 105 6.55 5.62 11.19
CA MET A 105 5.74 6.34 10.19
C MET A 105 5.58 7.82 10.54
N ALA A 106 5.30 8.14 11.81
CA ALA A 106 5.22 9.54 12.27
C ALA A 106 6.55 10.29 12.08
N ASN A 107 7.68 9.64 12.35
CA ASN A 107 9.01 10.21 12.14
C ASN A 107 9.31 10.44 10.65
N LYS A 108 8.88 9.57 9.74
CA LYS A 108 8.96 9.81 8.29
C LYS A 108 8.15 11.04 7.88
N ILE A 109 6.91 11.17 8.39
CA ILE A 109 6.08 12.36 8.13
C ILE A 109 6.76 13.63 8.66
N ARG A 110 7.31 13.58 9.87
CA ARG A 110 8.07 14.70 10.46
C ARG A 110 9.26 15.09 9.58
N GLY A 111 10.10 14.11 9.19
CA GLY A 111 11.30 14.35 8.38
C GLY A 111 10.98 14.96 7.02
N PHE A 112 9.87 14.57 6.39
CA PHE A 112 9.39 15.24 5.19
C PHE A 112 8.79 16.63 5.49
N THR A 113 8.13 16.81 6.63
CA THR A 113 7.57 18.11 7.01
C THR A 113 8.67 19.16 7.22
N GLU A 114 9.83 18.77 7.75
CA GLU A 114 11.00 19.63 7.96
C GLU A 114 11.67 20.10 6.66
N GLN A 115 11.44 19.41 5.56
CA GLN A 115 12.06 19.75 4.26
C GLN A 115 11.29 20.82 3.48
N TRP A 116 10.04 21.11 3.85
CA TRP A 116 9.27 22.12 3.13
C TRP A 116 9.88 23.51 3.29
N PRO A 117 9.93 24.32 2.23
CA PRO A 117 10.54 25.62 2.27
C PRO A 117 9.87 26.57 3.27
N SER A 118 10.65 27.47 3.85
CA SER A 118 10.17 28.47 4.82
C SER A 118 9.05 29.39 4.31
N TRP A 119 8.93 29.56 2.98
CA TRP A 119 7.85 30.34 2.41
C TRP A 119 6.45 29.73 2.63
N THR A 120 6.36 28.44 2.98
CA THR A 120 5.07 27.82 3.38
C THR A 120 4.53 28.43 4.67
N GLY A 121 5.38 29.04 5.50
CA GLY A 121 5.02 29.67 6.77
C GLY A 121 4.58 28.69 7.86
N VAL A 122 4.79 27.38 7.67
CA VAL A 122 4.40 26.32 8.60
C VAL A 122 5.64 25.75 9.28
N GLY A 123 5.59 25.62 10.59
CA GLY A 123 6.64 25.02 11.42
C GLY A 123 6.05 24.19 12.54
N PHE A 124 6.91 23.61 13.36
CA PHE A 124 6.47 22.82 14.53
C PHE A 124 6.05 23.73 15.69
N SER A 125 4.96 23.34 16.35
CA SER A 125 4.50 24.00 17.56
C SER A 125 5.28 23.47 18.78
N ALA A 126 5.60 24.36 19.72
CA ALA A 126 6.23 23.97 20.98
C ALA A 126 5.28 23.21 21.93
N GLU A 127 3.96 23.34 21.75
CA GLU A 127 2.96 22.70 22.63
C GLU A 127 3.02 21.16 22.62
N LYS A 128 3.19 20.60 21.43
CA LYS A 128 3.28 19.14 21.23
C LYS A 128 4.38 18.88 20.20
N ASN A 129 5.50 18.38 20.63
CA ASN A 129 6.65 18.14 19.75
C ASN A 129 7.48 16.94 20.21
N SER A 130 6.83 15.76 20.26
CA SER A 130 7.50 14.49 20.52
C SER A 130 7.50 13.63 19.26
N GLN A 131 8.33 12.59 19.21
CA GLN A 131 8.34 11.62 18.12
C GLN A 131 6.98 10.94 17.89
N ARG A 132 6.24 10.73 18.97
CA ARG A 132 4.94 10.05 18.98
C ARG A 132 3.77 10.99 18.66
N HIS A 133 3.93 12.30 18.95
CA HIS A 133 2.84 13.26 18.85
C HIS A 133 3.41 14.64 18.59
N PHE A 134 3.08 15.24 17.46
CA PHE A 134 3.51 16.59 17.14
C PHE A 134 2.40 17.42 16.47
N LYS A 135 2.48 18.73 16.65
CA LYS A 135 1.55 19.70 16.12
C LYS A 135 2.30 20.76 15.34
N LEU A 136 1.68 21.27 14.29
CA LEU A 136 2.20 22.35 13.47
C LEU A 136 1.55 23.71 13.84
N THR A 137 2.21 24.80 13.46
CA THR A 137 1.75 26.17 13.73
C THR A 137 0.44 26.55 13.03
N ASN A 138 0.04 25.79 11.99
CA ASN A 138 -1.25 25.93 11.34
C ASN A 138 -2.37 25.09 12.00
N GLY A 139 -2.08 24.42 13.14
CA GLY A 139 -3.04 23.61 13.88
C GLY A 139 -3.11 22.15 13.49
N CYS A 140 -2.43 21.75 12.42
CA CYS A 140 -2.34 20.34 12.02
C CYS A 140 -1.60 19.50 13.05
N GLU A 141 -1.96 18.23 13.16
CA GLU A 141 -1.49 17.35 14.23
C GLU A 141 -1.27 15.92 13.72
N VAL A 142 -0.22 15.27 14.18
CA VAL A 142 0.06 13.85 13.92
C VAL A 142 0.22 13.12 15.24
N LYS A 143 -0.45 11.99 15.40
CA LYS A 143 -0.36 11.13 16.57
C LYS A 143 -0.18 9.68 16.14
N ALA A 144 0.79 9.00 16.75
CA ALA A 144 1.06 7.57 16.56
C ALA A 144 0.61 6.79 17.78
N VAL A 145 -0.12 5.69 17.55
CA VAL A 145 -0.62 4.80 18.59
C VAL A 145 -0.46 3.34 18.19
N ALA A 146 -0.30 2.47 19.19
CA ALA A 146 -0.48 1.04 18.98
C ALA A 146 -1.97 0.71 18.93
N THR A 147 -2.31 -0.40 18.33
CA THR A 147 -3.66 -0.95 18.35
C THR A 147 -4.12 -1.20 19.78
N SER A 148 -5.22 -0.57 20.16
CA SER A 148 -5.89 -0.77 21.45
C SER A 148 -7.33 -0.30 21.37
N LYS A 149 -8.21 -0.83 22.21
CA LYS A 149 -9.62 -0.40 22.29
C LYS A 149 -9.80 1.09 22.61
N ASP A 150 -8.77 1.71 23.18
CA ASP A 150 -8.75 3.13 23.56
C ASP A 150 -7.99 4.02 22.58
N ALA A 151 -7.47 3.47 21.48
CA ALA A 151 -6.63 4.21 20.52
C ALA A 151 -7.29 5.49 20.01
N LEU A 152 -8.59 5.47 19.83
CA LEU A 152 -9.41 6.58 19.31
C LEU A 152 -10.05 7.45 20.38
N ARG A 153 -10.01 7.05 21.67
CA ARG A 153 -10.68 7.82 22.72
C ARG A 153 -10.17 9.25 22.80
N GLY A 154 -11.09 10.21 22.67
CA GLY A 154 -10.79 11.65 22.74
C GLY A 154 -10.00 12.18 21.57
N TYR A 155 -9.92 11.47 20.43
CA TYR A 155 -9.26 11.92 19.23
C TYR A 155 -10.16 11.70 18.01
N THR A 156 -10.46 12.76 17.27
CA THR A 156 -11.23 12.71 16.02
C THR A 156 -10.30 13.02 14.87
N PRO A 157 -9.75 12.00 14.18
CA PRO A 157 -8.86 12.20 13.06
C PRO A 157 -9.63 12.70 11.82
N THR A 158 -8.93 13.45 10.95
CA THR A 158 -9.38 13.71 9.58
C THR A 158 -8.77 12.70 8.60
N ILE A 159 -7.64 12.12 8.99
CA ILE A 159 -6.94 11.08 8.23
C ILE A 159 -6.52 9.97 9.20
N LEU A 160 -6.88 8.74 8.88
CA LEU A 160 -6.52 7.54 9.61
C LEU A 160 -5.62 6.68 8.75
N ILE A 161 -4.42 6.35 9.23
CA ILE A 161 -3.45 5.53 8.51
C ILE A 161 -3.18 4.26 9.32
N PHE A 162 -3.44 3.12 8.70
CA PHE A 162 -3.04 1.81 9.20
C PHE A 162 -1.80 1.35 8.44
N ASP A 163 -0.66 1.27 9.11
CA ASP A 163 0.57 0.73 8.52
C ASP A 163 0.79 -0.71 9.02
N GLU A 164 1.19 -1.59 8.10
CA GLU A 164 1.29 -3.04 8.30
C GLU A 164 -0.01 -3.65 8.85
N ALA A 165 -1.14 -3.29 8.21
CA ALA A 165 -2.49 -3.56 8.71
C ALA A 165 -2.80 -5.06 8.84
N ALA A 166 -2.28 -5.93 7.95
CA ALA A 166 -2.48 -7.37 8.01
C ALA A 166 -1.85 -8.04 9.25
N TYR A 167 -1.04 -7.31 10.01
CA TYR A 167 -0.43 -7.77 11.27
C TYR A 167 -1.11 -7.20 12.50
N ILE A 168 -2.20 -6.44 12.33
CA ILE A 168 -2.94 -5.86 13.44
C ILE A 168 -3.85 -6.93 14.03
N GLU A 169 -3.57 -7.30 15.27
CA GLU A 169 -4.42 -8.18 16.06
C GLU A 169 -5.55 -7.36 16.70
N ALA A 170 -6.63 -7.17 15.97
CA ALA A 170 -7.80 -6.44 16.44
C ALA A 170 -9.09 -7.17 16.04
N ASP A 171 -10.16 -6.87 16.79
CA ASP A 171 -11.50 -7.39 16.52
C ASP A 171 -12.32 -6.45 15.62
N SER A 172 -13.46 -6.93 15.16
CA SER A 172 -14.39 -6.14 14.34
C SER A 172 -14.89 -4.88 15.05
N ASP A 173 -14.96 -4.89 16.39
CA ASP A 173 -15.42 -3.74 17.19
C ASP A 173 -14.40 -2.60 17.12
N PHE A 174 -13.10 -2.93 17.17
CA PHE A 174 -12.04 -1.94 16.96
C PHE A 174 -12.14 -1.30 15.58
N TRP A 175 -12.29 -2.12 14.53
CA TRP A 175 -12.44 -1.61 13.17
C TRP A 175 -13.68 -0.72 13.03
N ALA A 176 -14.83 -1.15 13.55
CA ALA A 176 -16.05 -0.38 13.53
C ALA A 176 -15.90 0.97 14.25
N ALA A 177 -15.22 0.99 15.41
CA ALA A 177 -14.91 2.23 16.14
C ALA A 177 -14.02 3.17 15.33
N CYS A 178 -13.02 2.63 14.59
CA CYS A 178 -12.17 3.39 13.71
C CYS A 178 -12.98 4.05 12.59
N MET A 179 -13.82 3.30 11.89
CA MET A 179 -14.67 3.81 10.81
C MET A 179 -15.69 4.83 11.31
N ALA A 180 -16.30 4.57 12.47
CA ALA A 180 -17.23 5.54 13.11
C ALA A 180 -16.55 6.88 13.45
N SER A 181 -15.26 6.88 13.78
CA SER A 181 -14.50 8.12 14.07
C SER A 181 -14.34 9.03 12.83
N LEU A 182 -14.52 8.48 11.62
CA LEU A 182 -14.45 9.18 10.33
C LEU A 182 -15.82 9.55 9.76
N SER A 183 -16.91 9.26 10.46
CA SER A 183 -18.30 9.45 9.99
C SER A 183 -18.64 10.89 9.57
N THR A 184 -17.85 11.87 9.99
CA THR A 184 -17.99 13.28 9.59
C THR A 184 -17.22 13.64 8.31
N GLY A 185 -16.72 12.66 7.56
CA GLY A 185 -16.03 12.87 6.29
C GLY A 185 -14.50 12.89 6.40
N GLY A 186 -13.93 11.88 7.03
CA GLY A 186 -12.48 11.65 7.08
C GLY A 186 -11.98 10.74 5.96
N LYS A 187 -10.66 10.53 5.92
CA LYS A 187 -9.98 9.63 4.98
C LYS A 187 -9.33 8.47 5.74
N VAL A 188 -9.44 7.25 5.20
CA VAL A 188 -8.71 6.09 5.68
C VAL A 188 -7.76 5.55 4.63
N ILE A 189 -6.56 5.20 5.07
CA ILE A 189 -5.51 4.60 4.26
C ILE A 189 -5.01 3.35 4.97
N VAL A 190 -5.17 2.20 4.34
CA VAL A 190 -4.79 0.89 4.89
C VAL A 190 -3.67 0.31 4.05
N ILE A 191 -2.51 0.05 4.64
CA ILE A 191 -1.29 -0.37 3.92
C ILE A 191 -0.78 -1.65 4.54
N SER A 192 -0.52 -2.69 3.72
CA SER A 192 0.17 -3.89 4.17
C SER A 192 0.78 -4.72 3.03
N THR A 193 1.72 -5.60 3.38
CA THR A 193 1.94 -6.86 2.68
C THR A 193 0.89 -7.86 3.13
N PRO A 194 0.56 -8.92 2.36
CA PRO A 194 -0.35 -9.97 2.80
C PRO A 194 0.18 -10.68 4.06
N ASN A 195 -0.71 -11.12 4.94
CA ASN A 195 -0.36 -11.97 6.07
C ASN A 195 -1.45 -13.03 6.32
N GLY A 196 -1.57 -13.97 5.40
CA GLY A 196 -2.63 -14.98 5.44
C GLY A 196 -4.02 -14.36 5.21
N PHE A 197 -5.05 -15.03 5.72
CA PHE A 197 -6.43 -14.55 5.70
C PHE A 197 -6.76 -13.88 7.03
N ASP A 198 -6.15 -12.72 7.29
CA ASP A 198 -6.41 -11.96 8.50
C ASP A 198 -7.84 -11.37 8.49
N PRO A 199 -8.44 -11.14 9.68
CA PRO A 199 -9.85 -10.77 9.75
C PRO A 199 -10.14 -9.30 9.42
N ILE A 200 -9.13 -8.47 9.20
CA ILE A 200 -9.31 -7.05 8.90
C ILE A 200 -8.85 -6.72 7.50
N TYR A 201 -7.54 -6.79 7.25
CA TYR A 201 -6.95 -6.34 5.99
C TYR A 201 -7.40 -7.19 4.80
N TYR A 202 -7.34 -8.53 4.95
CA TYR A 202 -7.80 -9.44 3.91
C TYR A 202 -9.31 -9.30 3.66
N GLU A 203 -10.12 -9.17 4.70
CA GLU A 203 -11.57 -9.01 4.54
C GLU A 203 -11.93 -7.71 3.81
N ILE A 204 -11.29 -6.59 4.15
CA ILE A 204 -11.49 -5.31 3.45
C ILE A 204 -11.10 -5.45 1.98
N TYR A 205 -9.96 -6.08 1.71
CA TYR A 205 -9.46 -6.28 0.36
C TYR A 205 -10.38 -7.17 -0.47
N ASP A 206 -10.82 -8.32 0.08
CA ASP A 206 -11.74 -9.25 -0.59
C ASP A 206 -13.11 -8.60 -0.86
N GLN A 207 -13.65 -7.85 0.10
CA GLN A 207 -14.89 -7.10 -0.09
C GLN A 207 -14.74 -6.00 -1.16
N ALA A 208 -13.61 -5.31 -1.20
CA ALA A 208 -13.32 -4.30 -2.22
C ALA A 208 -13.22 -4.90 -3.62
N LEU A 209 -12.58 -6.08 -3.77
CA LEU A 209 -12.55 -6.82 -5.04
C LEU A 209 -13.95 -7.20 -5.53
N ARG A 210 -14.86 -7.45 -4.61
CA ARG A 210 -16.26 -7.81 -4.92
C ARG A 210 -17.20 -6.60 -5.01
N ASN A 211 -16.68 -5.38 -4.91
CA ASN A 211 -17.45 -4.13 -4.84
C ASN A 211 -18.49 -4.14 -3.72
N MET A 212 -18.16 -4.71 -2.57
CA MET A 212 -19.01 -4.78 -1.37
C MET A 212 -18.68 -3.68 -0.35
N ASN A 213 -17.63 -2.90 -0.58
CA ASN A 213 -17.26 -1.72 0.19
C ASN A 213 -16.73 -0.62 -0.74
N GLU A 214 -16.47 0.57 -0.21
CA GLU A 214 -16.03 1.76 -0.96
C GLU A 214 -14.50 1.88 -1.09
N PHE A 215 -13.74 0.87 -0.65
CA PHE A 215 -12.29 0.92 -0.69
C PHE A 215 -11.74 0.86 -2.11
N LYS A 216 -10.95 1.88 -2.46
CA LYS A 216 -10.14 1.88 -3.67
C LYS A 216 -8.90 1.01 -3.45
N ILE A 217 -8.73 -0.02 -4.27
CA ILE A 217 -7.57 -0.90 -4.24
C ILE A 217 -6.45 -0.31 -5.09
N SER A 218 -5.25 -0.22 -4.50
CA SER A 218 -3.99 0.06 -5.20
C SER A 218 -3.04 -1.11 -4.98
N GLU A 219 -2.67 -1.80 -6.04
CA GLU A 219 -1.73 -2.93 -5.99
C GLU A 219 -0.34 -2.52 -6.47
N MET A 220 0.66 -2.69 -5.62
CA MET A 220 2.06 -2.47 -5.94
C MET A 220 2.71 -3.81 -6.28
N VAL A 221 3.07 -4.01 -7.53
CA VAL A 221 3.73 -5.23 -7.99
C VAL A 221 5.18 -4.96 -8.38
N TRP A 222 6.09 -5.85 -7.97
CA TRP A 222 7.52 -5.64 -8.10
C TRP A 222 8.00 -5.46 -9.55
N PHE A 223 7.37 -6.11 -10.52
CA PHE A 223 7.77 -6.02 -11.93
C PHE A 223 7.41 -4.69 -12.60
N LYS A 224 6.61 -3.85 -11.93
CA LYS A 224 6.36 -2.46 -12.29
C LYS A 224 7.27 -1.46 -11.55
N ASP A 225 8.25 -1.95 -10.79
CA ASP A 225 9.25 -1.11 -10.17
C ASP A 225 10.51 -1.09 -11.04
N PRO A 226 10.93 0.07 -11.56
CA PRO A 226 12.09 0.16 -12.44
C PRO A 226 13.41 -0.24 -11.77
N ARG A 227 13.48 -0.26 -10.43
CA ARG A 227 14.66 -0.69 -9.68
C ARG A 227 14.88 -2.20 -9.79
N TYR A 228 13.77 -2.97 -9.87
CA TYR A 228 13.75 -4.42 -9.73
C TYR A 228 13.45 -5.17 -11.02
N SER A 229 13.02 -4.45 -12.04
CA SER A 229 12.60 -5.00 -13.33
C SER A 229 13.51 -4.62 -14.50
N LYS A 230 14.79 -4.29 -14.26
CA LYS A 230 15.72 -3.87 -15.32
C LYS A 230 15.85 -4.92 -16.42
N ASP A 231 16.02 -6.16 -16.02
CA ASP A 231 16.15 -7.36 -16.85
C ASP A 231 14.88 -8.23 -16.78
N LEU A 232 13.71 -7.58 -16.80
CA LEU A 232 12.43 -8.29 -16.76
C LEU A 232 12.30 -9.26 -17.93
N SER A 233 11.96 -10.50 -17.61
CA SER A 233 11.46 -11.48 -18.57
C SER A 233 10.24 -12.21 -17.98
N LEU A 234 9.43 -12.78 -18.85
CA LEU A 234 8.30 -13.61 -18.46
C LEU A 234 8.56 -15.03 -18.95
N VAL A 235 8.46 -16.00 -18.06
CA VAL A 235 8.66 -17.43 -18.37
C VAL A 235 7.36 -18.18 -18.15
N LYS A 236 7.03 -19.08 -19.10
CA LYS A 236 5.82 -19.89 -19.01
C LYS A 236 6.09 -21.15 -18.18
N VAL A 237 5.78 -21.04 -16.90
CA VAL A 237 5.98 -22.13 -15.94
C VAL A 237 4.82 -22.17 -14.96
N ASN A 238 4.45 -23.37 -14.52
CA ASN A 238 3.42 -23.52 -13.50
C ASN A 238 3.90 -23.02 -12.14
N ASP A 239 5.19 -23.25 -11.84
CA ASP A 239 5.79 -22.93 -10.56
C ASP A 239 7.18 -22.32 -10.74
N ILE A 240 7.27 -21.03 -10.41
CA ILE A 240 8.51 -20.26 -10.53
C ILE A 240 9.60 -20.73 -9.55
N ILE A 241 9.22 -21.23 -8.38
CA ILE A 241 10.18 -21.74 -7.39
C ILE A 241 10.76 -23.06 -7.87
N HIS A 242 9.92 -23.96 -8.37
CA HIS A 242 10.38 -25.22 -8.96
C HIS A 242 11.30 -24.96 -10.16
N PHE A 243 10.96 -24.01 -11.01
CA PHE A 243 11.82 -23.57 -12.11
C PHE A 243 13.22 -23.14 -11.64
N TYR A 244 13.33 -22.37 -10.57
CA TYR A 244 14.64 -21.96 -10.05
C TYR A 244 15.45 -23.09 -9.42
N LEU A 245 14.78 -24.06 -8.81
CA LEU A 245 15.43 -25.20 -8.18
C LEU A 245 15.90 -26.26 -9.18
N ASN A 246 15.16 -26.44 -10.29
CA ASN A 246 15.34 -27.55 -11.23
C ASN A 246 15.47 -27.08 -12.68
N ARG A 247 16.30 -26.05 -12.93
CA ARG A 247 16.46 -25.44 -14.27
C ARG A 247 16.82 -26.46 -15.36
N GLU A 248 17.52 -27.53 -14.99
CA GLU A 248 17.94 -28.59 -15.91
C GLU A 248 16.75 -29.35 -16.52
N GLU A 249 15.61 -29.35 -15.86
CA GLU A 249 14.37 -29.97 -16.35
C GLU A 249 13.68 -29.13 -17.45
N TYR A 250 14.10 -27.87 -17.63
CA TYR A 250 13.47 -26.88 -18.51
C TYR A 250 14.37 -26.56 -19.71
N ASN A 251 14.62 -27.55 -20.58
CA ASN A 251 15.49 -27.40 -21.76
C ASN A 251 14.93 -26.44 -22.83
N GLU A 252 13.60 -26.34 -22.95
CA GLU A 252 12.92 -25.41 -23.87
C GLU A 252 11.80 -24.71 -23.14
N ILE A 253 12.07 -23.47 -22.66
CA ILE A 253 11.07 -22.66 -22.01
C ILE A 253 10.55 -21.59 -22.95
N GLU A 254 9.24 -21.47 -23.04
CA GLU A 254 8.58 -20.34 -23.68
C GLU A 254 8.79 -19.10 -22.82
N SER A 255 9.45 -18.08 -23.37
CA SER A 255 9.76 -16.85 -22.63
C SER A 255 9.63 -15.60 -23.49
N VAL A 256 9.30 -14.48 -22.85
CA VAL A 256 9.26 -13.15 -23.47
C VAL A 256 10.23 -12.25 -22.73
N ASP A 257 11.24 -11.73 -23.42
CA ASP A 257 12.28 -10.90 -22.84
C ASP A 257 11.97 -9.40 -23.01
N TYR A 258 11.94 -8.68 -21.90
CA TYR A 258 11.75 -7.24 -21.84
C TYR A 258 13.04 -6.50 -21.42
N SER A 259 14.19 -7.18 -21.32
CA SER A 259 15.45 -6.58 -20.86
C SER A 259 15.94 -5.44 -21.79
N SER A 260 15.67 -5.58 -23.08
CA SER A 260 16.00 -4.57 -24.09
C SER A 260 14.98 -3.43 -24.22
N VAL A 261 13.79 -3.60 -23.61
CA VAL A 261 12.72 -2.60 -23.69
C VAL A 261 12.87 -1.61 -22.52
N PRO A 262 13.11 -0.32 -22.77
CA PRO A 262 13.17 0.69 -21.72
C PRO A 262 11.91 0.66 -20.86
N PHE A 263 12.05 0.83 -19.55
CA PHE A 263 10.93 0.72 -18.61
C PHE A 263 9.71 1.57 -19.00
N ARG A 264 9.94 2.81 -19.43
CA ARG A 264 8.88 3.76 -19.85
C ARG A 264 8.10 3.31 -21.10
N ASP A 265 8.71 2.44 -21.92
CA ASP A 265 8.14 2.00 -23.19
C ASP A 265 7.47 0.62 -23.06
N ARG A 266 7.48 0.01 -21.85
CA ARG A 266 6.83 -1.27 -21.57
C ARG A 266 5.32 -1.11 -21.47
N ASN A 267 4.61 -1.94 -22.24
CA ASN A 267 3.17 -2.05 -22.13
C ASN A 267 2.80 -3.03 -20.99
N PHE A 268 2.45 -2.50 -19.84
CA PHE A 268 2.10 -3.33 -18.67
C PHE A 268 0.75 -4.05 -18.81
N GLU A 269 -0.14 -3.62 -19.70
CA GLU A 269 -1.37 -4.36 -19.99
C GLU A 269 -1.06 -5.64 -20.78
N ASP A 270 -0.14 -5.61 -21.74
CA ASP A 270 0.32 -6.82 -22.45
C ASP A 270 1.00 -7.79 -21.46
N ILE A 271 1.80 -7.28 -20.51
CA ILE A 271 2.41 -8.09 -19.47
C ILE A 271 1.33 -8.77 -18.60
N LYS A 272 0.26 -8.08 -18.24
CA LYS A 272 -0.87 -8.68 -17.49
C LYS A 272 -1.56 -9.78 -18.29
N VAL A 273 -1.75 -9.59 -19.60
CA VAL A 273 -2.34 -10.61 -20.48
C VAL A 273 -1.45 -11.87 -20.49
N LEU A 274 -0.13 -11.73 -20.61
CA LEU A 274 0.80 -12.85 -20.55
C LEU A 274 0.75 -13.56 -19.17
N ILE A 275 0.69 -12.80 -18.09
CA ILE A 275 0.54 -13.37 -16.74
C ILE A 275 -0.76 -14.18 -16.62
N ALA A 276 -1.86 -13.67 -17.17
CA ALA A 276 -3.13 -14.41 -17.21
C ALA A 276 -3.05 -15.69 -18.06
N GLN A 277 -2.15 -15.76 -19.05
CA GLN A 277 -1.86 -16.95 -19.86
C GLN A 277 -0.88 -17.93 -19.19
N GLY A 278 -0.51 -17.68 -17.92
CA GLY A 278 0.35 -18.56 -17.14
C GLY A 278 1.84 -18.21 -17.14
N TYR A 279 2.24 -17.10 -17.78
CA TYR A 279 3.61 -16.61 -17.66
C TYR A 279 3.87 -16.04 -16.27
N LYS A 280 5.09 -16.25 -15.78
CA LYS A 280 5.56 -15.71 -14.49
C LYS A 280 6.65 -14.67 -14.72
N PRO A 281 6.52 -13.45 -14.17
CA PRO A 281 7.56 -12.45 -14.26
C PRO A 281 8.79 -12.88 -13.46
N THR A 282 9.96 -12.67 -14.03
CA THR A 282 11.26 -12.96 -13.43
C THR A 282 12.27 -11.83 -13.75
N SER A 283 13.25 -11.65 -12.88
CA SER A 283 14.41 -10.77 -13.04
C SER A 283 15.54 -11.27 -12.15
N SER A 284 16.75 -10.80 -12.38
CA SER A 284 17.90 -11.12 -11.50
C SER A 284 17.65 -10.71 -10.05
N TRP A 285 16.97 -9.57 -9.84
CA TRP A 285 16.57 -9.14 -8.50
C TRP A 285 15.57 -10.11 -7.86
N TYR A 286 14.52 -10.49 -8.59
CA TYR A 286 13.49 -11.39 -8.08
C TYR A 286 14.07 -12.76 -7.72
N GLU A 287 14.90 -13.34 -8.60
CA GLU A 287 15.59 -14.60 -8.35
C GLU A 287 16.48 -14.53 -7.09
N SER A 288 17.27 -13.44 -6.97
CA SER A 288 18.09 -13.20 -5.78
C SER A 288 17.27 -13.15 -4.50
N MET A 289 16.09 -12.52 -4.54
CA MET A 289 15.18 -12.45 -3.39
C MET A 289 14.56 -13.80 -3.05
N VAL A 290 14.11 -14.57 -4.04
CA VAL A 290 13.61 -15.94 -3.85
C VAL A 290 14.68 -16.81 -3.17
N LYS A 291 15.93 -16.71 -3.63
CA LYS A 291 17.07 -17.42 -3.00
C LYS A 291 17.31 -16.99 -1.55
N LYS A 292 17.27 -15.68 -1.27
CA LYS A 292 17.39 -15.14 0.11
C LYS A 292 16.26 -15.60 1.02
N LEU A 293 15.06 -15.78 0.48
CA LEU A 293 13.90 -16.35 1.17
C LEU A 293 13.95 -17.88 1.24
N LYS A 294 15.09 -18.51 0.84
CA LYS A 294 15.34 -19.95 0.87
C LYS A 294 14.30 -20.74 0.09
N TYR A 295 13.79 -20.20 -1.01
CA TYR A 295 12.74 -20.82 -1.83
C TYR A 295 11.45 -21.14 -1.06
N ASP A 296 11.24 -20.49 0.09
CA ASP A 296 10.03 -20.66 0.90
C ASP A 296 8.84 -20.02 0.16
N ARG A 297 7.95 -20.87 -0.39
CA ARG A 297 6.80 -20.45 -1.19
C ARG A 297 5.91 -19.46 -0.45
N ARG A 298 5.65 -19.70 0.84
CA ARG A 298 4.81 -18.82 1.65
C ARG A 298 5.41 -17.41 1.74
N LYS A 299 6.72 -17.33 2.03
CA LYS A 299 7.42 -16.04 2.13
C LYS A 299 7.52 -15.34 0.78
N VAL A 300 7.77 -16.08 -0.31
CA VAL A 300 7.82 -15.50 -1.67
C VAL A 300 6.46 -14.90 -2.03
N ASN A 301 5.38 -15.65 -1.82
CA ASN A 301 4.03 -15.15 -2.09
C ASN A 301 3.67 -13.93 -1.24
N GLN A 302 4.02 -13.94 0.05
CA GLN A 302 3.74 -12.85 0.98
C GLN A 302 4.58 -11.60 0.68
N GLU A 303 5.89 -11.76 0.52
CA GLU A 303 6.83 -10.64 0.50
C GLU A 303 7.05 -10.06 -0.91
N LEU A 304 6.86 -10.88 -1.96
CA LEU A 304 7.16 -10.48 -3.35
C LEU A 304 5.92 -10.47 -4.25
N GLU A 305 5.05 -11.48 -4.15
CA GLU A 305 3.96 -11.67 -5.11
C GLU A 305 2.61 -11.11 -4.66
N CYS A 306 2.55 -10.50 -3.48
CA CYS A 306 1.31 -9.94 -2.94
C CYS A 306 0.13 -10.93 -2.86
N LYS A 307 0.42 -12.22 -2.61
CA LYS A 307 -0.61 -13.28 -2.56
C LYS A 307 -0.98 -13.62 -1.13
N PHE A 308 -2.26 -13.67 -0.86
CA PHE A 308 -2.79 -14.17 0.40
C PHE A 308 -2.78 -15.69 0.40
N LEU A 309 -2.13 -16.31 1.38
CA LEU A 309 -2.12 -17.75 1.59
C LEU A 309 -2.61 -18.10 2.98
N GLY A 310 -3.39 -19.18 3.09
CA GLY A 310 -3.80 -19.72 4.39
C GLY A 310 -2.60 -20.23 5.22
N SER A 311 -2.76 -20.26 6.55
CA SER A 311 -1.71 -20.61 7.53
C SER A 311 -1.44 -22.10 7.66
N GLY A 312 -1.85 -22.94 6.69
CA GLY A 312 -1.62 -24.39 6.70
C GLY A 312 -0.79 -24.85 5.52
N ASP A 313 0.14 -25.79 5.77
CA ASP A 313 0.69 -26.69 4.76
C ASP A 313 -0.42 -27.60 4.19
N ASN A 314 -1.51 -27.01 3.73
CA ASN A 314 -2.59 -27.78 3.14
C ASN A 314 -2.22 -28.08 1.69
N VAL A 315 -2.19 -29.39 1.41
CA VAL A 315 -2.06 -30.02 0.09
C VAL A 315 -3.10 -29.52 -0.93
N PHE A 316 -4.01 -28.64 -0.52
CA PHE A 316 -5.05 -28.03 -1.36
C PHE A 316 -4.76 -26.56 -1.58
N ASP A 317 -4.61 -26.22 -2.85
CA ASP A 317 -4.45 -24.83 -3.32
C ASP A 317 -5.59 -23.96 -2.79
N ALA A 318 -5.28 -22.84 -2.14
CA ALA A 318 -6.30 -21.93 -1.61
C ALA A 318 -7.22 -21.39 -2.73
N GLU A 319 -6.73 -21.34 -3.98
CA GLU A 319 -7.51 -21.05 -5.17
C GLU A 319 -8.61 -22.09 -5.42
N MET A 320 -8.35 -23.40 -5.18
CA MET A 320 -9.36 -24.45 -5.27
C MET A 320 -10.43 -24.37 -4.17
N LEU A 321 -10.10 -23.81 -3.00
CA LEU A 321 -11.07 -23.64 -1.91
C LEU A 321 -11.96 -22.40 -2.13
N GLN A 322 -11.46 -21.36 -2.79
CA GLN A 322 -12.27 -20.22 -3.20
C GLN A 322 -13.30 -20.60 -4.27
N ASP A 323 -12.91 -21.41 -5.25
CA ASP A 323 -13.79 -21.87 -6.32
C ASP A 323 -14.92 -22.80 -5.79
N ARG A 324 -14.63 -23.63 -4.77
CA ARG A 324 -15.65 -24.46 -4.11
C ARG A 324 -16.62 -23.67 -3.21
N LYS A 325 -16.21 -22.54 -2.63
CA LYS A 325 -17.13 -21.68 -1.87
C LYS A 325 -18.08 -20.93 -2.81
N SER A 326 -17.61 -20.44 -3.94
CA SER A 326 -18.45 -19.80 -4.95
C SER A 326 -19.47 -20.76 -5.57
N THR A 327 -19.09 -22.02 -5.79
CA THR A 327 -19.98 -23.05 -6.35
C THR A 327 -21.04 -23.53 -5.33
N ARG A 328 -20.75 -23.51 -4.02
CA ARG A 328 -21.76 -23.89 -3.01
C ARG A 328 -22.82 -22.81 -2.74
N LEU A 329 -22.52 -21.55 -2.93
CA LEU A 329 -23.49 -20.47 -2.83
C LEU A 329 -24.51 -20.49 -3.97
N ASN A 330 -24.16 -21.04 -5.14
CA ASN A 330 -25.10 -21.20 -6.27
C ASN A 330 -25.92 -22.48 -6.23
N SER A 331 -25.63 -23.46 -5.34
CA SER A 331 -26.35 -24.72 -5.26
C SER A 331 -27.41 -24.81 -4.15
N SER A 332 -27.61 -23.75 -3.36
CA SER A 332 -28.57 -23.75 -2.26
C SER A 332 -29.98 -23.22 -2.63
N HIS A 333 -30.27 -23.02 -3.92
CA HIS A 333 -31.57 -22.53 -4.38
C HIS A 333 -32.40 -23.53 -5.19
N VAL A 334 -32.16 -24.86 -5.07
CA VAL A 334 -33.08 -25.84 -5.65
C VAL A 334 -33.29 -26.96 -4.64
N SER A 335 -34.22 -26.78 -3.70
CA SER A 335 -35.00 -27.86 -3.11
C SER A 335 -36.34 -27.29 -2.60
N GLU A 336 -37.22 -27.02 -3.54
CA GLU A 336 -38.65 -26.85 -3.25
C GLU A 336 -39.36 -28.20 -3.29
N SER A 337 -40.09 -28.40 -2.24
CA SER A 337 -41.40 -28.99 -2.14
C SER A 337 -41.67 -30.32 -2.84
N ARG A 338 -41.80 -31.36 -2.07
CA ARG A 338 -42.88 -32.34 -2.25
C ARG A 338 -43.53 -32.67 -0.90
N MET A 339 -44.68 -32.05 -0.65
CA MET A 339 -45.65 -32.59 0.32
C MET A 339 -46.26 -33.85 -0.22
N PRO A 340 -46.43 -34.88 0.56
CA PRO A 340 -47.38 -35.95 0.23
C PRO A 340 -48.76 -35.56 0.73
N SER A 341 -49.72 -35.65 -0.18
CA SER A 341 -51.16 -35.55 0.11
C SER A 341 -51.66 -36.87 0.72
N SER A 342 -52.41 -36.72 1.82
CA SER A 342 -53.57 -37.45 2.22
C SER A 342 -53.64 -38.96 2.22
N ALA A 343 -53.90 -39.54 3.36
CA ALA A 343 -55.19 -40.26 3.63
C ALA A 343 -55.49 -40.22 5.12
#